data_61ca0bca5145cd74a457a7ff24ce6534
#
_entry.id   61ca0bca5145cd74a457a7ff24ce6534
#
_cell.length_a   1.000
_cell.length_b   1.000
_cell.length_c   1.000
_cell.angle_alpha   90.00
_cell.angle_beta   90.00
_cell.angle_gamma   90.00
#
_symmetry.space_group_name_H-M   'P 1'
#
loop_
_entity.id
_entity.type
_entity.pdbx_description
1 polymer ?
#
loop_
_entity_poly.entity_id
_entity_poly.type
_entity_poly.pdbx_seq_one_letter_code
_entity_poly.pdbx_strand_id
1 'polypeptide(L)'
;MRRSDPARRGERGQILIMFVLAIMVIVGVVGVVLDGGAAYAQRRAEQGVSDLAAMSGATAFLNVPGDYTVKNAAAQAAALSIAAQNGYTHGMNGTTVAVSIANSSTATHVRVDITAKHHNNFAALLGMPTWDVSTTATALVADRPNGAIGVMPLLFNEEAFPGAVCDEEATGCTPEVYQLPGTGNEDVPQDATQFNWTVFCAGDGGGTCEGDSSDVGDIMNGGGNDTVVYVDDDIGPLNAGSHTTLLDSGSSSLVEHIGESFPVPIVDDDGNMVGFGYFHLIDVEGAPDKVIRGYFVSPVNAAEFVIDMGGSNPTLNTGVYTLKLVN
;
A
#
# COMPACT_ATOMS: atom_id res chain seq x y z
N MET A 1 60.36 -41.49 -61.73
CA MET A 1 59.88 -42.08 -60.44
C MET A 1 59.18 -41.02 -59.63
N ARG A 2 57.81 -40.98 -59.60
CA ARG A 2 57.02 -40.10 -58.84
C ARG A 2 56.65 -40.75 -57.51
N ARG A 3 57.25 -40.34 -56.40
CA ARG A 3 56.88 -40.83 -55.05
C ARG A 3 55.47 -40.27 -54.73
N SER A 4 54.52 -41.17 -54.61
CA SER A 4 53.20 -40.89 -54.07
C SER A 4 53.30 -40.77 -52.56
N ASP A 5 52.96 -39.56 -52.05
CA ASP A 5 52.96 -39.24 -50.65
C ASP A 5 51.69 -39.86 -50.00
N PRO A 6 51.78 -40.82 -49.07
CA PRO A 6 50.62 -41.50 -48.48
C PRO A 6 50.03 -40.74 -47.28
N ALA A 7 50.59 -39.58 -46.91
CA ALA A 7 50.24 -38.91 -45.64
C ALA A 7 48.96 -38.04 -45.67
N ARG A 8 48.36 -37.82 -46.84
CA ARG A 8 47.18 -36.84 -46.92
C ARG A 8 45.81 -37.50 -46.83
N ARG A 9 45.70 -38.84 -46.68
CA ARG A 9 44.35 -39.48 -46.60
C ARG A 9 43.77 -39.56 -45.18
N GLY A 10 44.57 -39.44 -44.10
CA GLY A 10 44.09 -39.53 -42.69
C GLY A 10 43.49 -38.25 -42.12
N GLU A 11 43.94 -37.10 -42.60
CA GLU A 11 43.54 -35.77 -41.96
C GLU A 11 42.11 -35.35 -42.30
N ARG A 12 41.54 -35.76 -43.44
CA ARG A 12 40.20 -35.38 -43.86
C ARG A 12 39.08 -36.00 -43.02
N GLY A 13 39.31 -37.20 -42.48
CA GLY A 13 38.32 -37.87 -41.59
C GLY A 13 38.28 -37.30 -40.19
N GLN A 14 39.41 -36.83 -39.66
CA GLN A 14 39.52 -36.29 -38.31
C GLN A 14 38.80 -34.93 -38.16
N ILE A 15 38.84 -34.09 -39.19
CA ILE A 15 38.14 -32.79 -39.21
C ILE A 15 36.63 -33.00 -39.15
N LEU A 16 36.07 -34.00 -39.82
CA LEU A 16 34.64 -34.30 -39.80
C LEU A 16 34.16 -34.69 -38.41
N ILE A 17 34.93 -35.50 -37.68
CA ILE A 17 34.61 -35.91 -36.31
C ILE A 17 34.62 -34.70 -35.39
N MET A 18 35.64 -33.84 -35.47
CA MET A 18 35.73 -32.62 -34.69
C MET A 18 34.58 -31.67 -35.00
N PHE A 19 34.19 -31.53 -36.26
CA PHE A 19 33.07 -30.68 -36.69
C PHE A 19 31.72 -31.19 -36.12
N VAL A 20 31.47 -32.50 -36.15
CA VAL A 20 30.25 -33.10 -35.58
C VAL A 20 30.18 -32.87 -34.06
N LEU A 21 31.30 -33.08 -33.36
CA LEU A 21 31.38 -32.84 -31.92
C LEU A 21 31.15 -31.36 -31.58
N ALA A 22 31.75 -30.45 -32.37
CA ALA A 22 31.56 -29.01 -32.17
C ALA A 22 30.07 -28.58 -32.36
N ILE A 23 29.40 -29.12 -33.40
CA ILE A 23 27.98 -28.88 -33.61
C ILE A 23 27.14 -29.39 -32.44
N MET A 24 27.41 -30.59 -31.93
CA MET A 24 26.70 -31.16 -30.78
C MET A 24 26.81 -30.25 -29.55
N VAL A 25 28.01 -29.72 -29.29
CA VAL A 25 28.23 -28.81 -28.17
C VAL A 25 27.46 -27.49 -28.37
N ILE A 26 27.53 -26.91 -29.58
CA ILE A 26 26.82 -25.66 -29.89
C ILE A 26 25.30 -25.86 -29.75
N VAL A 27 24.75 -26.92 -30.32
CA VAL A 27 23.30 -27.22 -30.21
C VAL A 27 22.90 -27.44 -28.75
N GLY A 28 23.74 -28.14 -27.97
CA GLY A 28 23.50 -28.34 -26.54
C GLY A 28 23.45 -27.02 -25.76
N VAL A 29 24.42 -26.12 -25.98
CA VAL A 29 24.45 -24.79 -25.32
C VAL A 29 23.25 -23.97 -25.74
N VAL A 30 22.93 -23.86 -27.02
CA VAL A 30 21.76 -23.12 -27.52
C VAL A 30 20.47 -23.69 -26.91
N GLY A 31 20.35 -25.00 -26.82
CA GLY A 31 19.19 -25.67 -26.24
C GLY A 31 18.98 -25.30 -24.76
N VAL A 32 20.04 -25.32 -23.95
CA VAL A 32 19.97 -24.93 -22.54
C VAL A 32 19.61 -23.43 -22.38
N VAL A 33 20.11 -22.58 -23.26
CA VAL A 33 19.76 -21.13 -23.25
C VAL A 33 18.27 -20.92 -23.58
N LEU A 34 17.71 -21.69 -24.52
CA LEU A 34 16.29 -21.62 -24.88
C LEU A 34 15.39 -22.12 -23.74
N ASP A 35 15.72 -23.25 -23.10
CA ASP A 35 14.96 -23.73 -21.94
C ASP A 35 15.06 -22.79 -20.76
N GLY A 36 16.23 -22.21 -20.47
CA GLY A 36 16.43 -21.23 -19.43
C GLY A 36 15.64 -19.93 -19.67
N GLY A 37 15.62 -19.46 -20.91
CA GLY A 37 14.82 -18.29 -21.31
C GLY A 37 13.32 -18.52 -21.14
N ALA A 38 12.83 -19.71 -21.51
CA ALA A 38 11.43 -20.09 -21.34
C ALA A 38 11.05 -20.22 -19.85
N ALA A 39 11.92 -20.83 -19.02
CA ALA A 39 11.71 -20.92 -17.58
C ALA A 39 11.70 -19.53 -16.91
N TYR A 40 12.56 -18.61 -17.34
CA TYR A 40 12.56 -17.22 -16.87
C TYR A 40 11.26 -16.49 -17.24
N ALA A 41 10.76 -16.66 -18.47
CA ALA A 41 9.50 -16.09 -18.90
C ALA A 41 8.32 -16.64 -18.08
N GLN A 42 8.30 -17.95 -17.80
CA GLN A 42 7.31 -18.57 -16.91
C GLN A 42 7.38 -17.97 -15.52
N ARG A 43 8.58 -17.85 -14.92
CA ARG A 43 8.76 -17.26 -13.58
C ARG A 43 8.19 -15.85 -13.50
N ARG A 44 8.40 -15.04 -14.53
CA ARG A 44 7.86 -13.66 -14.57
C ARG A 44 6.33 -13.66 -14.63
N ALA A 45 5.73 -14.53 -15.42
CA ALA A 45 4.27 -14.68 -15.49
C ALA A 45 3.70 -15.19 -14.15
N GLU A 46 4.35 -16.20 -13.56
CA GLU A 46 3.98 -16.78 -12.26
C GLU A 46 4.08 -15.76 -11.12
N GLN A 47 5.11 -14.89 -11.14
CA GLN A 47 5.24 -13.80 -10.18
C GLN A 47 4.04 -12.85 -10.25
N GLY A 48 3.62 -12.43 -11.45
CA GLY A 48 2.44 -11.59 -11.62
C GLY A 48 1.16 -12.23 -11.07
N VAL A 49 1.04 -13.55 -11.18
CA VAL A 49 -0.10 -14.28 -10.59
C VAL A 49 0.01 -14.36 -9.07
N SER A 50 1.20 -14.57 -8.52
CA SER A 50 1.44 -14.56 -7.07
C SER A 50 1.06 -13.20 -6.47
N ASP A 51 1.49 -12.10 -7.13
CA ASP A 51 1.19 -10.72 -6.73
C ASP A 51 -0.32 -10.46 -6.74
N LEU A 52 -1.00 -10.84 -7.84
CA LEU A 52 -2.45 -10.68 -7.99
C LEU A 52 -3.22 -11.52 -6.96
N ALA A 53 -2.78 -12.74 -6.70
CA ALA A 53 -3.42 -13.62 -5.73
C ALA A 53 -3.26 -13.09 -4.30
N ALA A 54 -2.06 -12.59 -3.95
CA ALA A 54 -1.81 -11.98 -2.64
C ALA A 54 -2.69 -10.74 -2.42
N MET A 55 -2.76 -9.85 -3.41
CA MET A 55 -3.61 -8.66 -3.36
C MET A 55 -5.10 -9.01 -3.27
N SER A 56 -5.57 -9.99 -4.03
CA SER A 56 -6.95 -10.45 -3.97
C SER A 56 -7.30 -11.04 -2.61
N GLY A 57 -6.40 -11.83 -2.03
CA GLY A 57 -6.57 -12.35 -0.68
C GLY A 57 -6.65 -11.22 0.35
N ALA A 58 -5.77 -10.25 0.26
CA ALA A 58 -5.74 -9.09 1.14
C ALA A 58 -7.03 -8.24 1.02
N THR A 59 -7.51 -8.00 -0.20
CA THR A 59 -8.79 -7.32 -0.44
C THR A 59 -9.98 -8.09 0.15
N ALA A 60 -10.01 -9.41 0.01
CA ALA A 60 -11.06 -10.22 0.60
C ALA A 60 -11.03 -10.21 2.14
N PHE A 61 -9.83 -10.12 2.73
CA PHE A 61 -9.67 -9.96 4.17
C PHE A 61 -10.33 -8.67 4.68
N LEU A 62 -10.17 -7.55 3.95
CA LEU A 62 -10.78 -6.27 4.32
C LEU A 62 -12.30 -6.29 4.19
N ASN A 63 -12.81 -6.79 3.06
CA ASN A 63 -14.22 -6.64 2.70
C ASN A 63 -15.16 -7.63 3.40
N VAL A 64 -14.64 -8.70 4.02
CA VAL A 64 -15.49 -9.67 4.70
C VAL A 64 -15.63 -9.32 6.18
N PRO A 65 -16.85 -9.06 6.67
CA PRO A 65 -17.07 -8.80 8.09
C PRO A 65 -16.88 -10.09 8.92
N GLY A 66 -16.41 -9.94 10.14
CA GLY A 66 -16.26 -11.06 11.09
C GLY A 66 -14.91 -11.04 11.79
N ASP A 67 -14.68 -12.10 12.56
CA ASP A 67 -13.41 -12.30 13.26
C ASP A 67 -12.27 -12.73 12.31
N TYR A 68 -11.06 -12.81 12.82
CA TYR A 68 -9.90 -13.24 12.04
C TYR A 68 -10.06 -14.62 11.40
N THR A 69 -10.87 -15.52 11.99
CA THR A 69 -11.09 -16.86 11.42
C THR A 69 -11.86 -16.77 10.11
N VAL A 70 -12.93 -15.96 10.09
CA VAL A 70 -13.76 -15.74 8.92
C VAL A 70 -12.98 -14.97 7.85
N LYS A 71 -12.31 -13.89 8.24
CA LYS A 71 -11.49 -13.05 7.34
C LYS A 71 -10.34 -13.84 6.70
N ASN A 72 -9.62 -14.64 7.49
CA ASN A 72 -8.53 -15.48 6.98
C ASN A 72 -9.02 -16.53 5.98
N ALA A 73 -10.17 -17.16 6.26
CA ALA A 73 -10.76 -18.15 5.35
C ALA A 73 -11.16 -17.50 4.01
N ALA A 74 -11.75 -16.31 4.04
CA ALA A 74 -12.10 -15.54 2.84
C ALA A 74 -10.86 -15.15 2.03
N ALA A 75 -9.83 -14.64 2.69
CA ALA A 75 -8.55 -14.29 2.08
C ALA A 75 -7.89 -15.49 1.39
N GLN A 76 -7.84 -16.63 2.07
CA GLN A 76 -7.28 -17.86 1.51
C GLN A 76 -8.08 -18.33 0.29
N ALA A 77 -9.40 -18.32 0.37
CA ALA A 77 -10.26 -18.73 -0.74
C ALA A 77 -10.09 -17.83 -1.96
N ALA A 78 -10.03 -16.51 -1.76
CA ALA A 78 -9.83 -15.54 -2.85
C ALA A 78 -8.47 -15.71 -3.52
N ALA A 79 -7.40 -15.84 -2.74
CA ALA A 79 -6.05 -16.05 -3.28
C ALA A 79 -5.94 -17.34 -4.11
N LEU A 80 -6.46 -18.46 -3.59
CA LEU A 80 -6.49 -19.73 -4.31
C LEU A 80 -7.33 -19.66 -5.58
N SER A 81 -8.47 -18.95 -5.55
CA SER A 81 -9.35 -18.76 -6.70
C SER A 81 -8.64 -18.00 -7.82
N ILE A 82 -7.96 -16.89 -7.50
CA ILE A 82 -7.21 -16.10 -8.50
C ILE A 82 -6.05 -16.90 -9.08
N ALA A 83 -5.30 -17.63 -8.27
CA ALA A 83 -4.24 -18.49 -8.77
C ALA A 83 -4.78 -19.55 -9.76
N ALA A 84 -5.90 -20.19 -9.40
CA ALA A 84 -6.55 -21.19 -10.25
C ALA A 84 -7.09 -20.61 -11.57
N GLN A 85 -7.71 -19.42 -11.54
CA GLN A 85 -8.18 -18.73 -12.74
C GLN A 85 -7.07 -18.37 -13.72
N ASN A 86 -5.86 -18.18 -13.20
CA ASN A 86 -4.64 -17.90 -13.98
C ASN A 86 -3.83 -19.16 -14.33
N GLY A 87 -4.40 -20.37 -14.12
CA GLY A 87 -3.80 -21.64 -14.53
C GLY A 87 -2.96 -22.35 -13.47
N TYR A 88 -2.85 -21.78 -12.26
CA TYR A 88 -2.10 -22.37 -11.15
C TYR A 88 -3.05 -22.97 -10.11
N THR A 89 -3.56 -24.15 -10.40
CA THR A 89 -4.45 -24.89 -9.49
C THR A 89 -3.63 -25.82 -8.57
N HIS A 90 -3.78 -25.67 -7.26
CA HIS A 90 -3.10 -26.50 -6.27
C HIS A 90 -3.37 -27.98 -6.51
N GLY A 91 -2.31 -28.81 -6.56
CA GLY A 91 -2.38 -30.25 -6.76
C GLY A 91 -2.53 -30.70 -8.22
N MET A 92 -2.66 -29.78 -9.19
CA MET A 92 -2.78 -30.10 -10.61
C MET A 92 -1.46 -29.83 -11.36
N ASN A 93 -1.10 -30.70 -12.30
CA ASN A 93 0.07 -30.56 -13.18
C ASN A 93 1.40 -30.29 -12.43
N GLY A 94 1.55 -30.83 -11.21
CA GLY A 94 2.71 -30.59 -10.37
C GLY A 94 2.79 -29.18 -9.79
N THR A 95 1.70 -28.43 -9.83
CA THR A 95 1.60 -27.08 -9.22
C THR A 95 1.24 -27.18 -7.74
N THR A 96 1.95 -26.41 -6.94
CA THR A 96 1.62 -26.18 -5.52
C THR A 96 1.34 -24.69 -5.32
N VAL A 97 0.20 -24.37 -4.71
CA VAL A 97 -0.13 -23.00 -4.27
C VAL A 97 -0.32 -23.07 -2.77
N ALA A 98 0.52 -22.37 -2.03
CA ALA A 98 0.41 -22.24 -0.58
C ALA A 98 0.03 -20.80 -0.22
N VAL A 99 -0.99 -20.64 0.60
CA VAL A 99 -1.42 -19.33 1.12
C VAL A 99 -1.24 -19.36 2.63
N SER A 100 -0.47 -18.42 3.14
CA SER A 100 -0.27 -18.24 4.58
C SER A 100 -0.68 -16.84 4.99
N ILE A 101 -1.42 -16.75 6.10
CA ILE A 101 -1.91 -15.49 6.64
C ILE A 101 -1.39 -15.33 8.05
N ALA A 102 -0.69 -14.22 8.27
CA ALA A 102 -0.13 -13.88 9.58
C ALA A 102 -0.75 -12.56 10.05
N ASN A 103 -1.51 -12.64 11.14
CA ASN A 103 -2.12 -11.47 11.76
C ASN A 103 -1.21 -10.95 12.87
N SER A 104 -1.01 -9.64 12.91
CA SER A 104 -0.37 -8.93 14.02
C SER A 104 -1.31 -7.83 14.54
N SER A 105 -0.88 -7.09 15.54
CA SER A 105 -1.65 -5.95 16.07
C SER A 105 -1.69 -4.77 15.11
N THR A 106 -0.71 -4.63 14.21
CA THR A 106 -0.58 -3.52 13.27
C THR A 106 -1.04 -3.86 11.88
N ALA A 107 -0.82 -5.09 11.43
CA ALA A 107 -1.09 -5.47 10.05
C ALA A 107 -1.31 -6.97 9.89
N THR A 108 -2.01 -7.33 8.83
CA THR A 108 -2.15 -8.71 8.36
C THR A 108 -1.33 -8.89 7.08
N HIS A 109 -0.54 -9.95 7.03
CA HIS A 109 0.24 -10.35 5.86
C HIS A 109 -0.45 -11.52 5.18
N VAL A 110 -0.77 -11.37 3.91
CA VAL A 110 -1.27 -12.44 3.05
C VAL A 110 -0.16 -12.83 2.08
N ARG A 111 0.48 -13.96 2.34
CA ARG A 111 1.57 -14.48 1.52
C ARG A 111 1.09 -15.62 0.65
N VAL A 112 1.46 -15.58 -0.62
CA VAL A 112 1.16 -16.60 -1.62
C VAL A 112 2.47 -17.10 -2.21
N ASP A 113 2.71 -18.40 -2.08
CA ASP A 113 3.83 -19.12 -2.69
C ASP A 113 3.28 -20.02 -3.79
N ILE A 114 3.73 -19.82 -5.03
CA ILE A 114 3.40 -20.68 -6.16
C ILE A 114 4.67 -21.44 -6.58
N THR A 115 4.55 -22.74 -6.79
CA THR A 115 5.59 -23.56 -7.41
C THR A 115 4.96 -24.38 -8.51
N ALA A 116 5.46 -24.25 -9.73
CA ALA A 116 4.98 -24.99 -10.89
C ALA A 116 6.12 -25.65 -11.67
N LYS A 117 5.81 -26.75 -12.34
CA LYS A 117 6.77 -27.46 -13.20
C LYS A 117 6.94 -26.73 -14.53
N HIS A 118 8.17 -26.39 -14.88
CA HIS A 118 8.57 -25.99 -16.22
C HIS A 118 9.02 -27.23 -16.99
N HIS A 119 8.47 -27.45 -18.19
CA HIS A 119 8.86 -28.54 -19.05
C HIS A 119 9.99 -28.10 -19.97
N ASN A 120 11.14 -28.80 -19.87
CA ASN A 120 12.31 -28.55 -20.68
C ASN A 120 12.20 -29.30 -22.00
N ASN A 121 12.65 -28.69 -23.11
CA ASN A 121 12.69 -29.35 -24.41
C ASN A 121 14.08 -29.96 -24.69
N PHE A 122 15.12 -29.18 -24.47
CA PHE A 122 16.50 -29.60 -24.77
C PHE A 122 17.20 -30.24 -23.56
N ALA A 123 17.01 -29.65 -22.37
CA ALA A 123 17.56 -30.20 -21.13
C ALA A 123 16.95 -31.58 -20.80
N ALA A 124 15.75 -31.88 -21.30
CA ALA A 124 15.13 -33.20 -21.18
C ALA A 124 16.00 -34.31 -21.86
N LEU A 125 16.68 -34.01 -22.96
CA LEU A 125 17.60 -34.94 -23.63
C LEU A 125 18.83 -35.25 -22.77
N LEU A 126 19.16 -34.36 -21.82
CA LEU A 126 20.26 -34.54 -20.87
C LEU A 126 19.79 -35.16 -19.54
N GLY A 127 18.54 -35.64 -19.46
CA GLY A 127 17.97 -36.27 -18.29
C GLY A 127 17.31 -35.32 -17.31
N MET A 128 17.09 -34.06 -17.69
CA MET A 128 16.43 -33.02 -16.89
C MET A 128 15.10 -32.57 -17.55
N PRO A 129 14.03 -33.39 -17.49
CA PRO A 129 12.80 -33.13 -18.23
C PRO A 129 11.98 -31.95 -17.67
N THR A 130 12.15 -31.63 -16.40
CA THR A 130 11.42 -30.52 -15.74
C THR A 130 12.31 -29.78 -14.76
N TRP A 131 12.02 -28.50 -14.60
CA TRP A 131 12.53 -27.66 -13.49
C TRP A 131 11.36 -27.17 -12.64
N ASP A 132 11.61 -26.92 -11.36
CA ASP A 132 10.67 -26.22 -10.51
C ASP A 132 10.89 -24.72 -10.64
N VAL A 133 9.83 -24.02 -10.98
CA VAL A 133 9.78 -22.56 -10.92
C VAL A 133 8.98 -22.18 -9.68
N SER A 134 9.54 -21.31 -8.87
CA SER A 134 8.90 -20.87 -7.62
C SER A 134 8.89 -19.36 -7.52
N THR A 135 7.77 -18.81 -7.06
CA THR A 135 7.56 -17.40 -6.84
C THR A 135 6.85 -17.18 -5.51
N THR A 136 7.05 -16.01 -4.95
CA THR A 136 6.45 -15.60 -3.68
C THR A 136 5.97 -14.18 -3.80
N ALA A 137 4.79 -13.88 -3.29
CA ALA A 137 4.28 -12.54 -3.10
C ALA A 137 3.67 -12.39 -1.72
N THR A 138 3.79 -11.23 -1.14
CA THR A 138 3.14 -10.89 0.13
C THR A 138 2.40 -9.57 -0.04
N ALA A 139 1.10 -9.56 0.27
CA ALA A 139 0.32 -8.35 0.43
C ALA A 139 0.17 -8.04 1.92
N LEU A 140 0.35 -6.78 2.26
CA LEU A 140 0.16 -6.25 3.60
C LEU A 140 -1.16 -5.50 3.64
N VAL A 141 -1.95 -5.78 4.66
CA VAL A 141 -3.19 -5.08 4.99
C VAL A 141 -3.04 -4.49 6.39
N ALA A 142 -3.28 -3.19 6.53
CA ALA A 142 -3.55 -2.59 7.82
C ALA A 142 -4.89 -1.87 7.77
N ASP A 143 -5.72 -2.18 8.72
CA ASP A 143 -7.03 -1.53 8.94
C ASP A 143 -6.94 -0.31 9.87
N ARG A 144 -5.74 0.00 10.34
CA ARG A 144 -5.39 1.17 11.14
C ARG A 144 -3.98 1.62 10.77
N PRO A 145 -3.80 2.38 9.69
CA PRO A 145 -2.49 2.94 9.38
C PRO A 145 -2.05 3.88 10.50
N ASN A 146 -0.79 3.76 10.90
CA ASN A 146 -0.21 4.56 11.97
C ASN A 146 0.56 5.78 11.48
N GLY A 147 0.52 6.05 10.19
CA GLY A 147 1.10 7.23 9.58
C GLY A 147 0.30 7.68 8.35
N ALA A 148 0.42 8.95 8.01
CA ALA A 148 -0.11 9.51 6.78
C ALA A 148 0.79 10.64 6.25
N ILE A 149 0.81 10.83 4.93
CA ILE A 149 1.44 11.97 4.25
C ILE A 149 0.35 12.86 3.66
N GLY A 150 0.63 14.13 3.45
CA GLY A 150 -0.39 15.08 2.98
C GLY A 150 -1.46 15.36 4.03
N VAL A 151 -1.12 15.20 5.31
CA VAL A 151 -2.06 15.40 6.42
C VAL A 151 -2.39 16.88 6.53
N MET A 152 -3.67 17.22 6.40
CA MET A 152 -4.14 18.60 6.57
C MET A 152 -4.10 19.01 8.05
N PRO A 153 -3.79 20.28 8.34
CA PRO A 153 -3.60 20.77 9.70
C PRO A 153 -4.93 21.00 10.44
N LEU A 154 -5.84 20.04 10.35
CA LEU A 154 -7.17 20.05 10.96
C LEU A 154 -7.30 18.90 11.94
N LEU A 155 -7.51 19.18 13.21
CA LEU A 155 -7.75 18.21 14.26
C LEU A 155 -9.23 17.96 14.47
N PHE A 156 -9.62 16.71 14.63
CA PHE A 156 -10.97 16.32 15.03
C PHE A 156 -10.92 15.43 16.26
N ASN A 157 -11.94 15.50 17.10
CA ASN A 157 -12.10 14.59 18.23
C ASN A 157 -12.54 13.20 17.77
N GLU A 158 -12.17 12.15 18.50
CA GLU A 158 -12.57 10.78 18.21
C GLU A 158 -14.10 10.57 18.23
N GLU A 159 -14.83 11.40 18.97
CA GLU A 159 -16.29 11.40 19.01
C GLU A 159 -16.95 11.83 17.68
N ALA A 160 -16.20 12.47 16.77
CA ALA A 160 -16.70 12.83 15.44
C ALA A 160 -16.99 11.62 14.55
N PHE A 161 -16.50 10.44 14.93
CA PHE A 161 -16.60 9.21 14.13
C PHE A 161 -17.86 8.35 14.33
N PRO A 162 -18.58 8.32 15.45
CA PRO A 162 -19.70 7.40 15.59
C PRO A 162 -20.91 7.84 14.74
N GLY A 163 -20.93 7.44 13.49
CA GLY A 163 -22.13 7.49 12.65
C GLY A 163 -22.11 8.35 11.40
N ALA A 164 -21.09 9.15 11.19
CA ALA A 164 -20.99 10.05 10.03
C ALA A 164 -19.99 9.59 8.96
N VAL A 165 -19.88 8.28 8.78
CA VAL A 165 -18.96 7.73 7.79
C VAL A 165 -19.70 7.48 6.50
N CYS A 166 -19.26 8.14 5.44
CA CYS A 166 -19.81 8.01 4.11
C CYS A 166 -18.94 7.08 3.26
N ASP A 167 -19.58 6.19 2.52
CA ASP A 167 -18.90 5.41 1.50
C ASP A 167 -18.48 6.35 0.35
N GLU A 168 -17.25 6.28 -0.11
CA GLU A 168 -16.71 7.13 -1.18
C GLU A 168 -17.55 7.05 -2.47
N GLU A 169 -18.24 5.94 -2.71
CA GLU A 169 -19.13 5.74 -3.86
C GLU A 169 -20.58 6.16 -3.57
N ALA A 170 -20.94 6.54 -2.34
CA ALA A 170 -22.32 6.83 -1.97
C ALA A 170 -22.75 8.22 -2.44
N THR A 171 -23.75 8.26 -3.28
CA THR A 171 -24.47 9.51 -3.60
C THR A 171 -25.47 9.81 -2.50
N GLY A 172 -25.27 10.87 -1.74
CA GLY A 172 -26.23 11.36 -0.75
C GLY A 172 -25.72 11.42 0.69
N CYS A 173 -24.42 11.56 0.88
CA CYS A 173 -23.83 11.86 2.18
C CYS A 173 -24.36 13.18 2.72
N THR A 174 -24.75 13.18 3.97
CA THR A 174 -25.16 14.41 4.66
C THR A 174 -23.93 15.04 5.29
N PRO A 175 -23.49 16.25 4.85
CA PRO A 175 -22.39 16.93 5.50
C PRO A 175 -22.72 17.28 6.94
N GLU A 176 -21.78 17.07 7.84
CA GLU A 176 -21.86 17.55 9.20
C GLU A 176 -21.18 18.92 9.33
N VAL A 177 -21.50 19.64 10.40
CA VAL A 177 -20.99 20.98 10.68
C VAL A 177 -20.03 20.88 11.86
N TYR A 178 -18.80 21.34 11.62
CA TYR A 178 -17.76 21.40 12.65
C TYR A 178 -17.40 22.85 12.90
N GLN A 179 -17.35 23.25 14.16
CA GLN A 179 -17.10 24.60 14.57
C GLN A 179 -15.71 24.77 15.18
N LEU A 180 -15.02 25.85 14.81
CA LEU A 180 -13.80 26.26 15.47
C LEU A 180 -14.18 26.88 16.83
N PRO A 181 -13.65 26.39 17.97
CA PRO A 181 -13.91 26.96 19.30
C PRO A 181 -13.57 28.45 19.37
N GLY A 182 -14.24 29.17 20.27
CA GLY A 182 -14.03 30.61 20.45
C GLY A 182 -12.64 30.97 20.95
N THR A 183 -12.23 32.23 20.77
CA THR A 183 -10.91 32.75 21.18
C THR A 183 -10.62 32.48 22.66
N GLY A 184 -9.46 31.87 22.92
CA GLY A 184 -8.97 31.54 24.27
C GLY A 184 -8.96 30.03 24.57
N ASN A 185 -9.51 29.21 23.73
CA ASN A 185 -9.36 27.76 23.81
C ASN A 185 -8.16 27.32 22.96
N GLU A 186 -7.05 27.14 23.62
CA GLU A 186 -5.88 26.43 23.05
C GLU A 186 -6.04 24.89 23.16
N ASP A 187 -7.26 24.45 23.51
CA ASP A 187 -7.56 23.08 23.87
C ASP A 187 -7.86 22.25 22.62
N VAL A 188 -7.59 20.96 22.70
CA VAL A 188 -8.01 19.98 21.72
C VAL A 188 -9.53 20.02 21.50
N PRO A 189 -10.05 19.64 20.32
CA PRO A 189 -11.49 19.48 20.12
C PRO A 189 -12.07 18.53 21.17
N GLN A 190 -13.11 18.97 21.89
CA GLN A 190 -13.67 18.27 23.04
C GLN A 190 -14.98 17.54 22.74
N ASP A 191 -15.49 17.66 21.53
CA ASP A 191 -16.74 17.01 21.13
C ASP A 191 -16.80 16.73 19.61
N ALA A 192 -17.78 15.96 19.20
CA ALA A 192 -18.02 15.53 17.84
C ALA A 192 -18.23 16.66 16.81
N THR A 193 -18.50 17.87 17.26
CA THR A 193 -18.86 19.02 16.41
C THR A 193 -17.78 20.08 16.33
N GLN A 194 -16.61 19.81 16.90
CA GLN A 194 -15.50 20.74 16.92
C GLN A 194 -14.35 20.29 16.05
N PHE A 195 -13.63 21.26 15.51
CA PHE A 195 -12.31 21.07 14.91
C PHE A 195 -11.34 22.14 15.43
N ASN A 196 -10.05 21.87 15.34
CA ASN A 196 -9.00 22.83 15.67
C ASN A 196 -7.87 22.79 14.65
N TRP A 197 -6.94 23.75 14.74
CA TRP A 197 -5.77 23.79 13.90
C TRP A 197 -4.55 23.12 14.59
N THR A 198 -3.65 22.56 13.80
CA THR A 198 -2.36 22.05 14.25
C THR A 198 -1.25 22.40 13.26
N VAL A 199 0.00 22.27 13.67
CA VAL A 199 1.18 22.53 12.83
C VAL A 199 2.13 21.34 12.70
N PHE A 200 1.83 20.21 13.31
CA PHE A 200 2.68 19.01 13.31
C PHE A 200 4.14 19.31 13.60
N CYS A 201 4.52 19.26 14.84
CA CYS A 201 5.91 19.37 15.22
C CYS A 201 6.64 18.08 14.85
N ALA A 202 7.18 18.00 13.64
CA ALA A 202 8.03 16.88 13.24
C ALA A 202 9.17 16.70 14.25
N GLY A 203 9.38 15.46 14.73
CA GLY A 203 10.28 15.08 15.81
C GLY A 203 11.78 15.27 15.61
N ASP A 204 12.20 16.27 14.87
CA ASP A 204 13.60 16.62 14.63
C ASP A 204 14.11 17.69 15.60
N GLY A 205 14.30 17.28 16.85
CA GLY A 205 15.32 17.88 17.69
C GLY A 205 15.24 19.40 17.93
N GLY A 206 14.18 19.89 18.59
CA GLY A 206 14.27 21.12 19.38
C GLY A 206 14.07 22.43 18.63
N GLY A 207 13.32 22.47 17.54
CA GLY A 207 12.73 23.69 17.00
C GLY A 207 11.50 24.06 17.85
N THR A 208 11.39 25.30 18.28
CA THR A 208 10.13 25.83 18.83
C THR A 208 9.09 25.80 17.72
N CYS A 209 8.16 24.85 17.79
CA CYS A 209 6.93 24.88 17.01
C CYS A 209 6.14 26.11 17.44
N GLU A 210 6.34 27.23 16.77
CA GLU A 210 5.53 28.43 16.97
C GLU A 210 4.40 28.37 15.93
N GLY A 211 3.31 27.64 16.23
CA GLY A 211 2.18 27.52 15.33
C GLY A 211 1.49 28.83 15.05
N ASP A 212 2.03 29.61 14.14
CA ASP A 212 1.36 30.82 13.68
C ASP A 212 0.49 30.54 12.43
N SER A 213 -0.31 31.52 12.02
CA SER A 213 -1.21 31.36 10.86
C SER A 213 -0.46 31.13 9.54
N SER A 214 0.81 31.57 9.45
CA SER A 214 1.61 31.33 8.25
C SER A 214 2.05 29.88 8.15
N ASP A 215 2.43 29.26 9.26
CA ASP A 215 2.84 27.85 9.28
C ASP A 215 1.68 26.92 8.89
N VAL A 216 0.49 27.14 9.46
CA VAL A 216 -0.72 26.41 9.08
C VAL A 216 -1.07 26.64 7.60
N GLY A 217 -0.97 27.91 7.16
CA GLY A 217 -1.22 28.28 5.77
C GLY A 217 -0.23 27.64 4.78
N ASP A 218 1.04 27.52 5.14
CA ASP A 218 2.06 26.90 4.32
C ASP A 218 1.83 25.39 4.19
N ILE A 219 1.41 24.71 5.25
CA ILE A 219 1.01 23.30 5.19
C ILE A 219 -0.19 23.12 4.25
N MET A 220 -1.22 23.95 4.35
CA MET A 220 -2.39 23.88 3.48
C MET A 220 -2.03 24.13 2.02
N ASN A 221 -1.23 25.16 1.72
CA ASN A 221 -0.77 25.48 0.35
C ASN A 221 0.04 24.34 -0.27
N GLY A 222 0.75 23.55 0.54
CA GLY A 222 1.46 22.33 0.12
C GLY A 222 0.54 21.15 -0.17
N GLY A 223 -0.76 21.26 0.13
CA GLY A 223 -1.69 20.13 0.04
C GLY A 223 -1.57 19.19 1.24
N GLY A 224 -1.26 19.71 2.40
CA GLY A 224 -0.97 19.00 3.63
C GLY A 224 0.52 18.90 3.96
N ASN A 225 0.85 18.26 5.06
CA ASN A 225 2.23 18.08 5.50
C ASN A 225 3.04 17.25 4.49
N ASP A 226 4.19 17.71 4.05
CA ASP A 226 5.06 17.08 3.06
C ASP A 226 5.88 15.89 3.60
N THR A 227 5.89 15.71 4.92
CA THR A 227 6.49 14.56 5.62
C THR A 227 5.42 13.64 6.17
N VAL A 228 5.79 12.37 6.44
CA VAL A 228 4.86 11.44 7.09
C VAL A 228 4.65 11.88 8.53
N VAL A 229 3.39 12.01 8.92
CA VAL A 229 2.95 12.21 10.31
C VAL A 229 2.57 10.85 10.88
N TYR A 230 3.11 10.51 12.05
CA TYR A 230 2.80 9.27 12.76
C TYR A 230 1.92 9.52 13.99
N VAL A 231 1.20 8.50 14.43
CA VAL A 231 0.29 8.59 15.59
C VAL A 231 1.00 8.96 16.90
N ASP A 232 2.29 8.71 17.01
CA ASP A 232 3.13 9.07 18.15
C ASP A 232 3.89 10.40 17.97
N ASP A 233 3.64 11.13 16.88
CA ASP A 233 4.20 12.46 16.69
C ASP A 233 3.45 13.51 17.54
N ASP A 234 4.16 14.59 17.89
CA ASP A 234 3.56 15.72 18.56
C ASP A 234 2.72 16.54 17.57
N ILE A 235 1.44 16.75 17.90
CA ILE A 235 0.54 17.56 17.09
C ILE A 235 0.83 19.07 17.16
N GLY A 236 1.76 19.47 17.99
CA GLY A 236 2.19 20.87 18.15
C GLY A 236 1.24 21.74 18.96
N PRO A 237 1.57 23.02 19.09
CA PRO A 237 0.73 23.94 19.81
C PRO A 237 -0.59 24.15 19.09
N LEU A 238 -1.69 23.96 19.81
CA LEU A 238 -3.04 24.21 19.34
C LEU A 238 -3.34 25.70 19.50
N ASN A 239 -3.61 26.39 18.42
CA ASN A 239 -3.87 27.82 18.46
C ASN A 239 -5.20 28.15 17.77
N ALA A 240 -6.26 27.60 18.32
CA ALA A 240 -7.60 27.68 17.75
C ALA A 240 -8.13 29.09 17.47
N GLY A 241 -7.78 30.01 18.32
CA GLY A 241 -8.41 31.33 18.32
C GLY A 241 -7.91 32.33 17.29
N SER A 242 -6.71 32.12 16.74
CA SER A 242 -6.00 33.13 15.94
C SER A 242 -6.05 32.91 14.44
N HIS A 243 -6.45 31.72 13.96
CA HIS A 243 -6.37 31.38 12.55
C HIS A 243 -7.69 31.50 11.77
N THR A 244 -8.57 32.40 12.22
CA THR A 244 -9.88 32.64 11.57
C THR A 244 -9.76 33.12 10.13
N THR A 245 -8.66 33.80 9.79
CA THR A 245 -8.39 34.26 8.42
C THR A 245 -8.16 33.10 7.42
N LEU A 246 -7.82 31.93 7.90
CA LEU A 246 -7.65 30.73 7.07
C LEU A 246 -8.99 30.13 6.62
N LEU A 247 -10.11 30.57 7.23
CA LEU A 247 -11.47 30.24 6.81
C LEU A 247 -12.05 31.26 5.82
N ASP A 248 -11.38 32.40 5.62
CA ASP A 248 -11.84 33.43 4.69
C ASP A 248 -11.20 33.22 3.31
N SER A 249 -11.82 33.72 2.26
CA SER A 249 -11.27 33.63 0.90
C SER A 249 -9.95 34.41 0.76
N GLY A 250 -8.88 33.70 0.43
CA GLY A 250 -7.54 34.27 0.25
C GLY A 250 -6.55 33.17 -0.15
N SER A 251 -5.32 33.55 -0.49
CA SER A 251 -4.23 32.60 -0.63
C SER A 251 -3.92 31.95 0.72
N SER A 252 -3.63 30.68 0.75
CA SER A 252 -3.44 29.88 1.97
C SER A 252 -4.72 29.71 2.80
N SER A 253 -5.85 29.53 2.12
CA SER A 253 -7.16 29.38 2.76
C SER A 253 -7.71 27.98 2.52
N LEU A 254 -8.41 27.45 3.53
CA LEU A 254 -9.12 26.17 3.42
C LEU A 254 -10.20 26.19 2.32
N VAL A 255 -10.68 27.37 1.94
CA VAL A 255 -11.64 27.55 0.84
C VAL A 255 -11.12 27.04 -0.50
N GLU A 256 -9.81 27.03 -0.72
CA GLU A 256 -9.19 26.51 -1.96
C GLU A 256 -9.29 24.99 -2.07
N HIS A 257 -9.52 24.30 -0.94
CA HIS A 257 -9.63 22.84 -0.85
C HIS A 257 -11.08 22.32 -0.81
N ILE A 258 -12.07 23.20 -1.06
CA ILE A 258 -13.47 22.77 -1.14
C ILE A 258 -13.66 21.78 -2.28
N GLY A 259 -14.27 20.62 -1.97
CA GLY A 259 -14.47 19.49 -2.90
C GLY A 259 -13.32 18.49 -2.92
N GLU A 260 -12.28 18.69 -2.12
CA GLU A 260 -11.17 17.76 -1.97
C GLU A 260 -11.36 16.84 -0.75
N SER A 261 -10.69 15.68 -0.79
CA SER A 261 -10.60 14.76 0.33
C SER A 261 -9.14 14.62 0.73
N PHE A 262 -8.87 14.62 2.02
CA PHE A 262 -7.51 14.58 2.54
C PHE A 262 -7.43 13.88 3.91
N PRO A 263 -6.26 13.33 4.30
CA PRO A 263 -6.06 12.77 5.61
C PRO A 263 -6.02 13.87 6.67
N VAL A 264 -6.64 13.59 7.83
CA VAL A 264 -6.65 14.46 9.02
C VAL A 264 -6.37 13.62 10.26
N PRO A 265 -5.66 14.17 11.26
CA PRO A 265 -5.44 13.50 12.52
C PRO A 265 -6.70 13.53 13.40
N ILE A 266 -6.89 12.46 14.14
CA ILE A 266 -7.95 12.30 15.11
C ILE A 266 -7.31 12.17 16.48
N VAL A 267 -7.82 12.92 17.44
CA VAL A 267 -7.30 12.97 18.81
C VAL A 267 -8.34 12.56 19.82
N ASP A 268 -7.88 12.10 20.98
CA ASP A 268 -8.69 11.92 22.18
C ASP A 268 -8.86 13.26 22.94
N ASP A 269 -9.61 13.22 24.05
CA ASP A 269 -9.85 14.42 24.89
C ASP A 269 -8.57 14.95 25.57
N ASP A 270 -7.54 14.13 25.68
CA ASP A 270 -6.24 14.50 26.24
C ASP A 270 -5.29 15.07 25.17
N GLY A 271 -5.67 15.03 23.89
CA GLY A 271 -4.89 15.52 22.76
C GLY A 271 -3.90 14.49 22.18
N ASN A 272 -3.98 13.23 22.60
CA ASN A 272 -3.17 12.20 22.00
C ASN A 272 -3.78 11.79 20.65
N MET A 273 -2.95 11.63 19.64
CA MET A 273 -3.42 11.15 18.35
C MET A 273 -3.82 9.67 18.45
N VAL A 274 -5.06 9.37 18.10
CA VAL A 274 -5.64 8.02 18.18
C VAL A 274 -5.79 7.34 16.82
N GLY A 275 -5.60 8.09 15.74
CA GLY A 275 -5.66 7.60 14.37
C GLY A 275 -5.75 8.72 13.34
N PHE A 276 -6.02 8.33 12.11
CA PHE A 276 -6.26 9.23 10.98
C PHE A 276 -7.64 9.01 10.40
N GLY A 277 -8.33 10.09 10.02
CA GLY A 277 -9.54 10.08 9.22
C GLY A 277 -9.24 10.54 7.79
N TYR A 278 -10.14 10.23 6.86
CA TYR A 278 -10.13 10.80 5.51
C TYR A 278 -11.35 11.69 5.36
N PHE A 279 -11.13 13.00 5.33
CA PHE A 279 -12.19 14.00 5.41
C PHE A 279 -12.44 14.63 4.04
N HIS A 280 -13.71 14.67 3.63
CA HIS A 280 -14.16 15.36 2.43
C HIS A 280 -14.75 16.71 2.80
N LEU A 281 -14.13 17.79 2.32
CA LEU A 281 -14.53 19.17 2.62
C LEU A 281 -15.57 19.64 1.59
N ILE A 282 -16.73 20.08 2.08
CA ILE A 282 -17.84 20.54 1.24
C ILE A 282 -17.94 22.07 1.22
N ASP A 283 -17.75 22.72 2.38
CA ASP A 283 -17.97 24.15 2.52
C ASP A 283 -17.19 24.72 3.72
N VAL A 284 -16.84 26.00 3.63
CA VAL A 284 -16.12 26.73 4.65
C VAL A 284 -16.79 28.09 4.86
N GLU A 285 -17.15 28.40 6.08
CA GLU A 285 -17.68 29.74 6.47
C GLU A 285 -16.74 30.39 7.48
N GLY A 286 -16.24 31.56 7.12
CA GLY A 286 -15.40 32.39 7.99
C GLY A 286 -16.17 33.05 9.11
N ALA A 287 -15.63 34.17 9.62
CA ALA A 287 -16.28 34.94 10.69
C ALA A 287 -17.65 35.49 10.24
N PRO A 288 -18.72 35.51 11.10
CA PRO A 288 -18.68 35.19 12.54
C PRO A 288 -18.79 33.70 12.89
N ASP A 289 -19.28 32.88 11.99
CA ASP A 289 -19.72 31.51 12.30
C ASP A 289 -18.54 30.51 12.48
N LYS A 290 -17.47 30.68 11.72
CA LYS A 290 -16.22 29.91 11.80
C LYS A 290 -16.47 28.39 11.78
N VAL A 291 -17.10 27.91 10.73
CA VAL A 291 -17.48 26.51 10.57
C VAL A 291 -16.95 25.92 9.27
N ILE A 292 -16.71 24.64 9.29
CA ILE A 292 -16.51 23.81 8.09
C ILE A 292 -17.63 22.80 7.98
N ARG A 293 -17.96 22.40 6.75
CA ARG A 293 -18.91 21.34 6.47
C ARG A 293 -18.26 20.26 5.66
N GLY A 294 -18.48 19.02 6.04
CA GLY A 294 -17.92 17.87 5.37
C GLY A 294 -18.36 16.57 5.99
N TYR A 295 -17.74 15.49 5.56
CA TYR A 295 -17.96 14.16 6.11
C TYR A 295 -16.69 13.33 6.02
N PHE A 296 -16.58 12.34 6.89
CA PHE A 296 -15.50 11.34 6.81
C PHE A 296 -15.85 10.26 5.78
N VAL A 297 -14.86 9.87 4.99
CA VAL A 297 -14.99 8.82 3.97
C VAL A 297 -14.46 7.50 4.54
N SER A 298 -15.26 6.42 4.40
CA SER A 298 -14.85 5.08 4.82
C SER A 298 -15.76 4.01 4.19
N PRO A 299 -15.25 2.87 3.78
CA PRO A 299 -13.83 2.49 3.83
C PRO A 299 -13.02 3.19 2.72
N VAL A 300 -11.80 3.57 3.00
CA VAL A 300 -10.92 4.20 2.02
C VAL A 300 -9.53 3.59 2.04
N ASN A 301 -8.98 3.30 0.85
CA ASN A 301 -7.59 2.94 0.65
C ASN A 301 -6.92 4.04 -0.17
N ALA A 302 -6.27 4.95 0.53
CA ALA A 302 -5.57 6.05 -0.10
C ALA A 302 -4.05 5.85 0.01
N ALA A 303 -3.33 6.35 -1.00
CA ALA A 303 -1.87 6.21 -1.08
C ALA A 303 -1.14 7.00 0.01
N GLU A 304 -1.83 7.95 0.61
CA GLU A 304 -1.36 8.82 1.69
C GLU A 304 -1.15 8.06 3.00
N PHE A 305 -1.87 6.95 3.22
CA PHE A 305 -1.73 6.19 4.45
C PHE A 305 -0.53 5.26 4.45
N VAL A 306 0.20 5.26 5.54
CA VAL A 306 1.47 4.56 5.71
C VAL A 306 1.41 3.66 6.94
N ILE A 307 2.21 2.60 6.93
CA ILE A 307 2.46 1.75 8.09
C ILE A 307 3.94 1.76 8.41
N ASP A 308 4.26 2.15 9.63
CA ASP A 308 5.53 1.84 10.26
C ASP A 308 5.35 0.66 11.21
N MET A 309 6.07 -0.43 10.93
CA MET A 309 5.98 -1.68 11.72
C MET A 309 6.60 -1.55 13.13
N GLY A 310 7.34 -0.47 13.38
CA GLY A 310 7.95 -0.17 14.67
C GLY A 310 7.23 0.91 15.49
N GLY A 311 6.25 1.59 14.88
CA GLY A 311 5.51 2.68 15.52
C GLY A 311 4.35 2.22 16.40
N SER A 312 3.74 3.18 17.09
CA SER A 312 2.57 2.96 17.93
C SER A 312 1.34 2.57 17.10
N ASN A 313 0.45 1.79 17.71
CA ASN A 313 -0.78 1.38 17.06
C ASN A 313 -1.90 2.37 17.31
N PRO A 314 -2.62 2.82 16.26
CA PRO A 314 -3.84 3.59 16.44
C PRO A 314 -4.86 2.83 17.27
N THR A 315 -5.52 3.50 18.20
CA THR A 315 -6.59 2.92 19.01
C THR A 315 -7.94 2.98 18.30
N LEU A 316 -8.14 4.01 17.49
CA LEU A 316 -9.38 4.25 16.75
C LEU A 316 -9.34 3.56 15.37
N ASN A 317 -10.44 2.93 15.00
CA ASN A 317 -10.67 2.43 13.65
C ASN A 317 -11.59 3.40 12.91
N THR A 318 -11.02 4.24 12.06
CA THR A 318 -11.73 5.25 11.27
C THR A 318 -12.21 4.71 9.91
N GLY A 319 -11.98 3.42 9.62
CA GLY A 319 -12.31 2.80 8.34
C GLY A 319 -11.30 3.13 7.22
N VAL A 320 -10.26 3.90 7.50
CA VAL A 320 -9.13 4.03 6.57
C VAL A 320 -8.23 2.81 6.67
N TYR A 321 -7.68 2.39 5.53
CA TYR A 321 -6.77 1.25 5.48
C TYR A 321 -5.68 1.45 4.43
N THR A 322 -4.61 0.70 4.54
CA THR A 322 -3.61 0.63 3.48
C THR A 322 -3.42 -0.82 3.03
N LEU A 323 -3.28 -0.97 1.73
CA LEU A 323 -3.08 -2.25 1.06
C LEU A 323 -1.92 -2.13 0.07
N LYS A 324 -0.85 -2.87 0.28
CA LYS A 324 0.31 -2.85 -0.61
C LYS A 324 0.99 -4.20 -0.74
N LEU A 325 1.67 -4.42 -1.87
CA LEU A 325 2.63 -5.51 -2.01
C LEU A 325 3.92 -5.15 -1.26
N VAL A 326 4.45 -6.13 -0.52
CA VAL A 326 5.75 -6.05 0.16
C VAL A 326 6.62 -7.19 -0.33
N ASN A 327 7.85 -6.87 -0.72
CA ASN A 327 8.84 -7.83 -1.26
C ASN A 327 9.84 -8.22 -0.19
#